data_501c2a3b012fa586d9166b26bbde2606
#
_entry.id   501c2a3b012fa586d9166b26bbde2606
#
_cell.length_a   1.000
_cell.length_b   1.000
_cell.length_c   1.000
_cell.angle_alpha   90.00
_cell.angle_beta   90.00
_cell.angle_gamma   90.00
#
_symmetry.space_group_name_H-M   'P 1'
#
loop_
_entity.id
_entity.type
_entity.pdbx_description
1 polymer ?
#
loop_
_entity_poly.entity_id
_entity_poly.type
_entity_poly.pdbx_seq_one_letter_code
_entity_poly.pdbx_strand_id
1 'polypeptide(L)'
;LKKAKGLGGPGHKIFEQLLPHGIITPKLGKGAGKVFNPVNAFLGLFSFDMAIDLGTATTIVAVKGKGILINEPSIVALEKETGKILAIGAEAKEMLGRTPGTIAAIRPIRDGVISDFDVTEAMIHHFIRKVHEKLLFRIPRPRVIVGIPSGVTEVEKKAVYDAVMSAGAREVYLVEEPIAAAIGANLPINDSVGSMVIDIGGGTTEIAVLSLGGVVQSTSIRIAGDEMDEDIIRYAKQKYNLLIGERMAEQAKIAIGSAYPLPKEETFVLRGRNLITGLPDEVEVSSVEIREAISNSLSAIVNAARDVLDDTPPELVADLMERGVALVGGGALLKGIDRKLSEELKIKVYVADDPITCVVRGAAKILEYLDVYYKVLSGVRRG
;
A
#
# COMPACT_ATOMS: atom_id res chain seq x y z
N LEU A 1 12.05 -77.00 -13.59
CA LEU A 1 12.35 -77.28 -12.17
C LEU A 1 12.25 -76.02 -11.31
N LYS A 2 11.35 -76.15 -10.34
CA LYS A 2 11.31 -75.50 -9.01
C LYS A 2 11.28 -73.96 -8.94
N LYS A 3 10.14 -73.39 -8.55
CA LYS A 3 9.69 -73.02 -7.18
C LYS A 3 10.57 -71.85 -6.63
N ALA A 4 10.08 -70.77 -6.16
CA ALA A 4 8.99 -70.49 -5.24
C ALA A 4 8.70 -68.96 -5.25
N LYS A 5 7.48 -68.59 -5.05
CA LYS A 5 6.85 -67.92 -3.88
C LYS A 5 7.61 -66.62 -3.48
N GLY A 6 7.03 -65.53 -3.37
CA GLY A 6 5.70 -65.11 -2.96
C GLY A 6 5.82 -63.86 -2.13
N LEU A 7 4.72 -63.23 -1.91
CA LEU A 7 4.46 -62.21 -0.95
C LEU A 7 4.46 -60.77 -1.50
N GLY A 8 3.40 -60.36 -1.82
CA GLY A 8 2.48 -59.32 -1.67
C GLY A 8 2.69 -58.48 -0.41
N GLY A 9 2.82 -57.20 -0.59
CA GLY A 9 2.72 -56.19 0.47
C GLY A 9 1.70 -55.16 0.02
N PRO A 10 0.85 -54.69 0.93
CA PRO A 10 -0.36 -53.96 0.60
C PRO A 10 -0.07 -52.53 0.19
N GLY A 11 -0.78 -52.11 -0.85
CA GLY A 11 -0.80 -50.71 -1.28
C GLY A 11 -1.31 -49.81 -0.18
N HIS A 12 -0.51 -48.87 0.18
CA HIS A 12 -0.95 -47.71 0.94
C HIS A 12 -1.76 -46.79 0.00
N LYS A 13 -3.07 -46.87 0.14
CA LYS A 13 -3.99 -45.83 -0.35
C LYS A 13 -3.68 -44.54 0.38
N ILE A 14 -3.14 -43.58 -0.34
CA ILE A 14 -3.07 -42.18 0.09
C ILE A 14 -4.52 -41.68 0.06
N PHE A 15 -5.10 -41.48 1.22
CA PHE A 15 -6.37 -40.77 1.38
C PHE A 15 -6.10 -39.31 1.03
N GLU A 16 -6.46 -38.86 -0.16
CA GLU A 16 -6.73 -37.47 -0.49
C GLU A 16 -8.02 -37.08 0.24
N GLN A 17 -7.86 -36.37 1.37
CA GLN A 17 -8.94 -35.53 1.90
C GLN A 17 -8.83 -34.17 1.23
N LEU A 18 -9.62 -33.97 0.20
CA LEU A 18 -9.95 -32.66 -0.36
C LEU A 18 -10.75 -31.87 0.69
N LEU A 19 -10.09 -30.92 1.34
CA LEU A 19 -10.79 -29.83 2.01
C LEU A 19 -11.21 -28.81 0.94
N PRO A 20 -12.39 -28.21 1.05
CA PRO A 20 -12.90 -27.24 0.06
C PRO A 20 -12.14 -25.93 0.25
N HIS A 21 -11.16 -25.67 -0.54
CA HIS A 21 -10.22 -24.56 -0.74
C HIS A 21 -8.79 -25.05 -0.55
N GLY A 22 -8.16 -25.43 -1.66
CA GLY A 22 -6.85 -26.04 -1.79
C GLY A 22 -5.70 -25.33 -1.05
N ILE A 23 -5.55 -25.63 0.23
CA ILE A 23 -4.36 -25.29 1.01
C ILE A 23 -3.46 -26.52 0.96
N ILE A 24 -2.46 -26.49 0.09
CA ILE A 24 -1.34 -27.44 0.13
C ILE A 24 -0.53 -27.12 1.39
N THR A 25 -0.54 -28.00 2.37
CA THR A 25 0.38 -27.90 3.51
C THR A 25 1.80 -28.29 3.05
N PRO A 26 2.80 -27.39 3.10
CA PRO A 26 4.16 -27.75 2.79
C PRO A 26 4.72 -28.68 3.88
N LYS A 27 5.45 -29.74 3.47
CA LYS A 27 6.22 -30.58 4.38
C LYS A 27 7.21 -29.71 5.17
N LEU A 28 7.15 -29.79 6.51
CA LEU A 28 8.10 -29.14 7.40
C LEU A 28 9.53 -29.62 7.10
N GLY A 29 10.33 -28.73 6.47
CA GLY A 29 11.77 -28.85 6.41
C GLY A 29 12.35 -28.58 7.81
N LYS A 30 13.10 -29.54 8.36
CA LYS A 30 13.91 -29.33 9.55
C LYS A 30 15.00 -28.29 9.23
N GLY A 31 14.89 -27.08 9.82
CA GLY A 31 15.98 -26.12 9.73
C GLY A 31 15.63 -24.73 10.21
N ALA A 32 15.86 -24.43 11.43
CA ALA A 32 16.45 -23.25 12.07
C ALA A 32 15.95 -23.18 13.51
N GLY A 33 16.83 -23.44 14.45
CA GLY A 33 16.53 -23.32 15.88
C GLY A 33 16.06 -21.90 16.20
N LYS A 34 14.79 -21.74 16.54
CA LYS A 34 14.29 -20.51 17.18
C LYS A 34 15.07 -20.35 18.48
N VAL A 35 15.88 -19.31 18.60
CA VAL A 35 16.35 -18.88 19.93
C VAL A 35 15.09 -18.42 20.66
N PHE A 36 14.57 -19.30 21.51
CA PHE A 36 13.44 -18.99 22.37
C PHE A 36 13.87 -17.89 23.35
N ASN A 37 13.46 -16.65 23.09
CA ASN A 37 13.65 -15.55 24.02
C ASN A 37 12.41 -15.49 24.93
N PRO A 38 12.52 -15.95 26.20
CA PRO A 38 11.38 -16.01 27.11
C PRO A 38 10.80 -14.62 27.41
N VAL A 39 11.61 -13.58 27.34
CA VAL A 39 11.17 -12.19 27.51
C VAL A 39 10.26 -11.76 26.36
N ASN A 40 10.63 -12.09 25.12
CA ASN A 40 9.79 -11.78 23.94
C ASN A 40 8.48 -12.59 23.95
N ALA A 41 8.49 -13.82 24.41
CA ALA A 41 7.29 -14.64 24.58
C ALA A 41 6.35 -14.05 25.64
N PHE A 42 6.90 -13.60 26.76
CA PHE A 42 6.14 -12.97 27.84
C PHE A 42 5.56 -11.62 27.42
N LEU A 43 6.34 -10.78 26.76
CA LEU A 43 5.86 -9.49 26.23
C LEU A 43 4.80 -9.67 25.13
N GLY A 44 4.87 -10.76 24.35
CA GLY A 44 3.88 -11.11 23.34
C GLY A 44 2.48 -11.40 23.89
N LEU A 45 2.35 -11.78 25.16
CA LEU A 45 1.06 -12.02 25.82
C LEU A 45 0.29 -10.72 26.10
N PHE A 46 1.00 -9.58 26.17
CA PHE A 46 0.44 -8.27 26.55
C PHE A 46 0.49 -7.25 25.42
N SER A 47 0.84 -7.64 24.21
CA SER A 47 0.97 -6.73 23.08
C SER A 47 0.36 -7.33 21.82
N PHE A 48 -0.35 -6.49 21.05
CA PHE A 48 -0.93 -6.89 19.79
C PHE A 48 0.08 -6.70 18.65
N ASP A 49 0.53 -7.79 18.06
CA ASP A 49 1.33 -7.73 16.83
C ASP A 49 0.51 -7.11 15.71
N MET A 50 1.12 -6.26 14.88
CA MET A 50 0.43 -5.45 13.90
C MET A 50 1.18 -5.34 12.57
N ALA A 51 0.42 -5.12 11.52
CA ALA A 51 0.90 -4.73 10.21
C ALA A 51 0.55 -3.26 9.96
N ILE A 52 1.48 -2.51 9.42
CA ILE A 52 1.32 -1.08 9.12
C ILE A 52 1.61 -0.89 7.64
N ASP A 53 0.66 -0.32 6.93
CA ASP A 53 0.84 0.31 5.64
C ASP A 53 1.10 1.80 5.91
N LEU A 54 2.34 2.23 5.68
CA LEU A 54 2.80 3.58 6.02
C LEU A 54 2.79 4.46 4.77
N GLY A 55 1.60 4.64 4.18
CA GLY A 55 1.45 5.36 2.93
C GLY A 55 1.56 6.89 3.04
N THR A 56 1.87 7.55 1.92
CA THR A 56 1.97 9.02 1.81
C THR A 56 0.65 9.71 2.17
N ALA A 57 -0.47 9.22 1.65
CA ALA A 57 -1.79 9.83 1.90
C ALA A 57 -2.44 9.29 3.17
N THR A 58 -2.31 8.01 3.45
CA THR A 58 -3.05 7.31 4.50
C THR A 58 -2.18 6.25 5.16
N THR A 59 -2.22 6.20 6.50
CA THR A 59 -1.64 5.10 7.29
C THR A 59 -2.73 4.15 7.72
N ILE A 60 -2.58 2.86 7.40
CA ILE A 60 -3.52 1.81 7.76
C ILE A 60 -2.84 0.80 8.68
N VAL A 61 -3.49 0.47 9.81
CA VAL A 61 -2.97 -0.49 10.78
C VAL A 61 -3.93 -1.65 10.94
N ALA A 62 -3.44 -2.85 10.64
CA ALA A 62 -4.12 -4.10 10.93
C ALA A 62 -3.49 -4.80 12.12
N VAL A 63 -4.30 -5.40 12.97
CA VAL A 63 -3.88 -6.09 14.19
C VAL A 63 -4.17 -7.57 14.05
N LYS A 64 -3.17 -8.38 14.38
CA LYS A 64 -3.28 -9.84 14.30
C LYS A 64 -4.51 -10.36 15.04
N GLY A 65 -5.37 -11.09 14.32
CA GLY A 65 -6.62 -11.64 14.85
C GLY A 65 -7.75 -10.65 15.10
N LYS A 66 -7.58 -9.36 14.76
CA LYS A 66 -8.61 -8.32 14.94
C LYS A 66 -8.96 -7.55 13.67
N GLY A 67 -8.16 -7.71 12.61
CA GLY A 67 -8.34 -6.98 11.36
C GLY A 67 -7.84 -5.53 11.43
N ILE A 68 -8.33 -4.69 10.54
CA ILE A 68 -7.96 -3.27 10.43
C ILE A 68 -8.61 -2.48 11.55
N LEU A 69 -7.80 -1.79 12.34
CA LEU A 69 -8.27 -0.95 13.47
C LEU A 69 -8.04 0.53 13.24
N ILE A 70 -7.09 0.91 12.38
CA ILE A 70 -6.77 2.30 12.05
C ILE A 70 -6.74 2.43 10.53
N ASN A 71 -7.37 3.48 10.04
CA ASN A 71 -7.32 3.95 8.67
C ASN A 71 -7.43 5.47 8.73
N GLU A 72 -6.28 6.13 8.78
CA GLU A 72 -6.21 7.56 9.01
C GLU A 72 -5.23 8.27 8.05
N PRO A 73 -5.48 9.53 7.71
CA PRO A 73 -4.56 10.32 6.92
C PRO A 73 -3.17 10.39 7.56
N SER A 74 -2.10 10.31 6.76
CA SER A 74 -0.71 10.47 7.20
C SER A 74 -0.36 11.95 7.33
N ILE A 75 -1.08 12.66 8.21
CA ILE A 75 -0.94 14.10 8.43
C ILE A 75 -0.77 14.37 9.92
N VAL A 76 0.14 15.29 10.24
CA VAL A 76 0.41 15.73 11.60
C VAL A 76 0.35 17.27 11.66
N ALA A 77 -0.41 17.80 12.59
CA ALA A 77 -0.42 19.23 12.90
C ALA A 77 0.47 19.52 14.09
N LEU A 78 1.37 20.48 13.96
CA LEU A 78 2.32 20.88 15.00
C LEU A 78 2.46 22.39 15.12
N GLU A 79 2.85 22.84 16.28
CA GLU A 79 3.25 24.21 16.56
C GLU A 79 4.68 24.42 16.06
N LYS A 80 4.90 25.41 15.18
CA LYS A 80 6.19 25.60 14.49
C LYS A 80 7.36 25.97 15.42
N GLU A 81 7.09 26.74 16.48
CA GLU A 81 8.14 27.21 17.37
C GLU A 81 8.61 26.12 18.35
N THR A 82 7.71 25.32 18.83
CA THR A 82 7.99 24.31 19.88
C THR A 82 8.13 22.89 19.34
N GLY A 83 7.67 22.63 18.10
CA GLY A 83 7.55 21.29 17.54
C GLY A 83 6.46 20.44 18.20
N LYS A 84 5.66 21.02 19.09
CA LYS A 84 4.62 20.30 19.82
C LYS A 84 3.52 19.81 18.86
N ILE A 85 3.23 18.51 18.91
CA ILE A 85 2.17 17.91 18.13
C ILE A 85 0.82 18.30 18.72
N LEU A 86 -0.07 18.80 17.88
CA LEU A 86 -1.40 19.26 18.23
C LEU A 86 -2.48 18.24 17.83
N ALA A 87 -2.32 17.63 16.64
CA ALA A 87 -3.28 16.64 16.12
C ALA A 87 -2.56 15.66 15.16
N ILE A 88 -3.11 14.46 15.00
CA ILE A 88 -2.64 13.42 14.08
C ILE A 88 -3.86 12.84 13.35
N GLY A 89 -3.67 12.45 12.07
CA GLY A 89 -4.68 11.76 11.31
C GLY A 89 -5.81 12.66 10.82
N ALA A 90 -7.06 12.24 11.04
CA ALA A 90 -8.25 12.93 10.55
C ALA A 90 -8.36 14.37 11.08
N GLU A 91 -8.08 14.58 12.37
CA GLU A 91 -8.11 15.92 12.98
C GLU A 91 -7.08 16.86 12.33
N ALA A 92 -5.86 16.35 12.06
CA ALA A 92 -4.83 17.11 11.39
C ALA A 92 -5.19 17.43 9.93
N LYS A 93 -5.89 16.51 9.22
CA LYS A 93 -6.39 16.72 7.85
C LYS A 93 -7.37 17.89 7.77
N GLU A 94 -8.23 18.06 8.79
CA GLU A 94 -9.15 19.20 8.84
C GLU A 94 -8.44 20.54 8.96
N MET A 95 -7.25 20.56 9.54
CA MET A 95 -6.43 21.74 9.73
C MET A 95 -5.62 22.11 8.47
N LEU A 96 -5.46 21.19 7.51
CA LEU A 96 -4.67 21.41 6.31
C LEU A 96 -5.20 22.60 5.49
N GLY A 97 -4.31 23.56 5.18
CA GLY A 97 -4.66 24.79 4.45
C GLY A 97 -5.50 25.80 5.24
N ARG A 98 -5.72 25.58 6.56
CA ARG A 98 -6.55 26.44 7.43
C ARG A 98 -5.83 26.89 8.70
N THR A 99 -4.55 26.58 8.83
CA THR A 99 -3.77 26.87 10.02
C THR A 99 -3.28 28.33 10.04
N PRO A 100 -3.28 28.98 11.22
CA PRO A 100 -2.55 30.24 11.38
C PRO A 100 -1.05 30.03 11.16
N GLY A 101 -0.32 31.12 10.95
CA GLY A 101 1.13 31.06 10.64
C GLY A 101 1.99 30.33 11.67
N THR A 102 1.53 30.21 12.91
CA THR A 102 2.21 29.51 14.02
C THR A 102 2.03 27.99 14.01
N ILE A 103 1.08 27.45 13.25
CA ILE A 103 0.77 26.02 13.16
C ILE A 103 1.10 25.53 11.76
N ALA A 104 1.70 24.34 11.65
CA ALA A 104 1.89 23.63 10.38
C ALA A 104 1.12 22.31 10.43
N ALA A 105 0.34 22.03 9.38
CA ALA A 105 -0.14 20.68 9.08
C ALA A 105 0.76 20.11 7.97
N ILE A 106 1.49 19.04 8.26
CA ILE A 106 2.49 18.46 7.36
C ILE A 106 2.23 16.99 7.11
N ARG A 107 2.71 16.50 5.96
CA ARG A 107 2.79 15.08 5.62
C ARG A 107 4.22 14.62 5.91
N PRO A 108 4.43 13.80 6.96
CA PRO A 108 5.78 13.34 7.32
C PRO A 108 6.34 12.29 6.39
N ILE A 109 5.48 11.73 5.52
CA ILE A 109 5.84 10.78 4.46
C ILE A 109 5.47 11.43 3.13
N ARG A 110 6.42 11.47 2.21
CA ARG A 110 6.24 11.98 0.85
C ARG A 110 6.87 11.03 -0.15
N ASP A 111 6.20 10.81 -1.25
CA ASP A 111 6.72 9.95 -2.33
C ASP A 111 7.19 8.58 -1.81
N GLY A 112 6.45 8.01 -0.85
CA GLY A 112 6.75 6.71 -0.23
C GLY A 112 7.93 6.70 0.75
N VAL A 113 8.58 7.85 1.04
CA VAL A 113 9.74 7.93 1.94
C VAL A 113 9.49 8.88 3.11
N ILE A 114 10.21 8.64 4.22
CA ILE A 114 10.16 9.51 5.39
C ILE A 114 10.83 10.84 5.05
N SER A 115 10.07 11.93 5.09
CA SER A 115 10.55 13.30 4.89
C SER A 115 10.87 14.01 6.22
N ASP A 116 10.24 13.57 7.31
CA ASP A 116 10.49 14.08 8.66
C ASP A 116 10.46 12.89 9.65
N PHE A 117 11.64 12.57 10.19
CA PHE A 117 11.81 11.39 11.03
C PHE A 117 11.06 11.50 12.37
N ASP A 118 11.24 12.62 13.07
CA ASP A 118 10.69 12.81 14.42
C ASP A 118 9.16 12.84 14.39
N VAL A 119 8.60 13.49 13.37
CA VAL A 119 7.15 13.55 13.19
C VAL A 119 6.59 12.20 12.76
N THR A 120 7.31 11.42 11.94
CA THR A 120 6.91 10.05 11.56
C THR A 120 6.94 9.13 12.77
N GLU A 121 8.02 9.17 13.57
CA GLU A 121 8.13 8.37 14.81
C GLU A 121 6.94 8.68 15.74
N ALA A 122 6.65 9.95 15.96
CA ALA A 122 5.54 10.36 16.82
C ALA A 122 4.18 9.93 16.29
N MET A 123 3.97 9.96 14.97
CA MET A 123 2.75 9.48 14.32
C MET A 123 2.60 7.96 14.52
N ILE A 124 3.65 7.18 14.28
CA ILE A 124 3.64 5.72 14.48
C ILE A 124 3.42 5.39 15.97
N HIS A 125 4.10 6.08 16.87
CA HIS A 125 3.91 5.93 18.32
C HIS A 125 2.46 6.19 18.74
N HIS A 126 1.84 7.25 18.18
CA HIS A 126 0.43 7.53 18.41
C HIS A 126 -0.47 6.36 17.98
N PHE A 127 -0.25 5.79 16.79
CA PHE A 127 -1.06 4.67 16.30
C PHE A 127 -0.83 3.39 17.10
N ILE A 128 0.41 3.06 17.45
CA ILE A 128 0.72 1.93 18.35
C ILE A 128 0.00 2.08 19.67
N ARG A 129 0.05 3.27 20.26
CA ARG A 129 -0.63 3.56 21.52
C ARG A 129 -2.16 3.46 21.39
N LYS A 130 -2.74 4.02 20.34
CA LYS A 130 -4.19 4.01 20.08
C LYS A 130 -4.73 2.57 19.96
N VAL A 131 -3.99 1.67 19.32
CA VAL A 131 -4.34 0.23 19.26
C VAL A 131 -4.35 -0.40 20.66
N HIS A 132 -3.46 0.02 21.56
CA HIS A 132 -3.29 -0.57 22.88
C HIS A 132 -4.05 0.16 24.01
N GLU A 133 -4.75 1.24 23.74
CA GLU A 133 -5.46 2.04 24.77
C GLU A 133 -6.44 1.26 25.62
N LYS A 134 -7.02 0.19 25.08
CA LYS A 134 -8.02 -0.66 25.77
C LYS A 134 -7.38 -1.82 26.56
N LEU A 135 -6.05 -1.92 26.61
CA LEU A 135 -5.36 -2.96 27.36
C LEU A 135 -5.13 -2.54 28.82
N LEU A 136 -5.33 -3.49 29.75
CA LEU A 136 -5.10 -3.31 31.18
C LEU A 136 -3.62 -3.02 31.53
N PHE A 137 -2.68 -3.58 30.76
CA PHE A 137 -1.24 -3.36 30.93
C PHE A 137 -0.70 -2.54 29.74
N ARG A 138 -0.36 -1.28 30.01
CA ARG A 138 -0.01 -0.26 29.00
C ARG A 138 1.49 -0.26 28.64
N ILE A 139 2.08 -1.41 28.33
CA ILE A 139 3.43 -1.45 27.76
C ILE A 139 3.34 -2.09 26.37
N PRO A 140 2.93 -1.32 25.35
CA PRO A 140 2.87 -1.85 23.99
C PRO A 140 4.29 -2.13 23.49
N ARG A 141 4.58 -3.38 23.20
CA ARG A 141 5.80 -3.83 22.52
C ARG A 141 5.45 -4.82 21.42
N PRO A 142 4.80 -4.35 20.34
CA PRO A 142 4.38 -5.22 19.25
C PRO A 142 5.56 -5.71 18.41
N ARG A 143 5.38 -6.85 17.73
CA ARG A 143 6.02 -7.07 16.44
C ARG A 143 5.25 -6.28 15.39
N VAL A 144 6.00 -5.64 14.51
CA VAL A 144 5.43 -4.81 13.45
C VAL A 144 5.97 -5.26 12.10
N ILE A 145 5.09 -5.47 11.14
CA ILE A 145 5.44 -5.56 9.72
C ILE A 145 5.07 -4.24 9.08
N VAL A 146 5.98 -3.67 8.31
CA VAL A 146 5.76 -2.40 7.58
C VAL A 146 5.97 -2.61 6.10
N GLY A 147 5.01 -2.13 5.29
CA GLY A 147 5.18 -1.96 3.84
C GLY A 147 6.21 -0.88 3.54
N ILE A 148 7.05 -1.12 2.56
CA ILE A 148 7.98 -0.16 2.00
C ILE A 148 7.91 -0.21 0.47
N PRO A 149 8.05 0.92 -0.23
CA PRO A 149 8.08 0.93 -1.69
C PRO A 149 9.22 0.07 -2.25
N SER A 150 9.06 -0.41 -3.49
CA SER A 150 10.13 -1.09 -4.20
C SER A 150 11.26 -0.10 -4.55
N GLY A 151 12.49 -0.59 -4.54
CA GLY A 151 13.64 0.20 -4.96
C GLY A 151 14.09 1.28 -3.96
N VAL A 152 13.54 1.34 -2.75
CA VAL A 152 14.03 2.23 -1.69
C VAL A 152 15.46 1.87 -1.29
N THR A 153 16.26 2.88 -0.99
CA THR A 153 17.66 2.74 -0.57
C THR A 153 17.78 2.08 0.81
N GLU A 154 18.93 1.50 1.12
CA GLU A 154 19.20 0.95 2.46
C GLU A 154 19.11 1.99 3.57
N VAL A 155 19.36 3.27 3.26
CA VAL A 155 19.21 4.39 4.20
C VAL A 155 17.73 4.63 4.50
N GLU A 156 16.88 4.64 3.48
CA GLU A 156 15.43 4.80 3.63
C GLU A 156 14.80 3.61 4.37
N LYS A 157 15.20 2.37 4.02
CA LYS A 157 14.80 1.16 4.78
C LYS A 157 15.16 1.28 6.24
N LYS A 158 16.40 1.72 6.51
CA LYS A 158 16.87 1.90 7.88
C LYS A 158 16.08 2.99 8.61
N ALA A 159 15.73 4.09 7.96
CA ALA A 159 14.93 5.16 8.55
C ALA A 159 13.53 4.65 8.98
N VAL A 160 12.85 3.87 8.14
CA VAL A 160 11.57 3.25 8.50
C VAL A 160 11.73 2.28 9.66
N TYR A 161 12.76 1.40 9.62
CA TYR A 161 13.05 0.46 10.69
C TYR A 161 13.29 1.18 12.03
N ASP A 162 14.16 2.19 12.03
CA ASP A 162 14.53 2.95 13.23
C ASP A 162 13.32 3.75 13.78
N ALA A 163 12.50 4.37 12.92
CA ALA A 163 11.29 5.09 13.34
C ALA A 163 10.29 4.17 14.04
N VAL A 164 10.05 2.97 13.50
CA VAL A 164 9.12 2.01 14.08
C VAL A 164 9.67 1.41 15.39
N MET A 165 10.99 1.13 15.46
CA MET A 165 11.64 0.68 16.69
C MET A 165 11.57 1.74 17.79
N SER A 166 11.88 3.01 17.46
CA SER A 166 11.80 4.15 18.38
C SER A 166 10.37 4.41 18.85
N ALA A 167 9.39 4.20 17.97
CA ALA A 167 7.97 4.29 18.32
C ALA A 167 7.48 3.21 19.30
N GLY A 168 8.34 2.24 19.68
CA GLY A 168 8.08 1.26 20.73
C GLY A 168 7.90 -0.19 20.28
N ALA A 169 8.13 -0.53 19.01
CA ALA A 169 8.13 -1.91 18.56
C ALA A 169 9.26 -2.73 19.21
N ARG A 170 9.06 -4.05 19.41
CA ARG A 170 10.10 -4.97 19.89
C ARG A 170 10.83 -5.68 18.74
N GLU A 171 10.16 -5.86 17.63
CA GLU A 171 10.67 -6.46 16.39
C GLU A 171 10.02 -5.75 15.22
N VAL A 172 10.80 -5.44 14.20
CA VAL A 172 10.32 -4.82 12.95
C VAL A 172 10.75 -5.68 11.78
N TYR A 173 9.81 -5.92 10.89
CA TYR A 173 10.00 -6.59 9.61
C TYR A 173 9.56 -5.65 8.51
N LEU A 174 10.33 -5.57 7.44
CA LEU A 174 9.98 -4.79 6.25
C LEU A 174 9.58 -5.73 5.13
N VAL A 175 8.56 -5.36 4.39
CA VAL A 175 8.10 -6.07 3.20
C VAL A 175 7.89 -5.07 2.07
N GLU A 176 8.27 -5.43 0.86
CA GLU A 176 7.97 -4.57 -0.30
C GLU A 176 6.46 -4.52 -0.55
N GLU A 177 5.95 -3.30 -0.74
CA GLU A 177 4.52 -3.04 -0.94
C GLU A 177 3.89 -3.88 -2.06
N PRO A 178 4.52 -4.07 -3.24
CA PRO A 178 3.93 -4.91 -4.28
C PRO A 178 3.77 -6.38 -3.87
N ILE A 179 4.70 -6.91 -3.06
CA ILE A 179 4.56 -8.28 -2.52
C ILE A 179 3.39 -8.36 -1.56
N ALA A 180 3.31 -7.41 -0.64
CA ALA A 180 2.20 -7.33 0.31
C ALA A 180 0.86 -7.12 -0.42
N ALA A 181 0.82 -6.20 -1.40
CA ALA A 181 -0.35 -5.93 -2.23
C ALA A 181 -0.85 -7.19 -2.96
N ALA A 182 0.07 -7.93 -3.60
CA ALA A 182 -0.26 -9.16 -4.31
C ALA A 182 -0.81 -10.25 -3.37
N ILE A 183 -0.22 -10.41 -2.16
CA ILE A 183 -0.72 -11.33 -1.12
C ILE A 183 -2.10 -10.88 -0.64
N GLY A 184 -2.30 -9.58 -0.45
CA GLY A 184 -3.57 -9.00 -0.02
C GLY A 184 -4.67 -9.10 -1.07
N ALA A 185 -4.31 -9.01 -2.36
CA ALA A 185 -5.19 -9.25 -3.50
C ALA A 185 -5.41 -10.75 -3.78
N ASN A 186 -4.85 -11.66 -2.96
CA ASN A 186 -4.93 -13.12 -3.12
C ASN A 186 -4.37 -13.66 -4.44
N LEU A 187 -3.34 -13.00 -5.01
CA LEU A 187 -2.65 -13.51 -6.18
C LEU A 187 -1.82 -14.76 -5.83
N PRO A 188 -1.67 -15.73 -6.75
CA PRO A 188 -0.96 -16.98 -6.51
C PRO A 188 0.57 -16.79 -6.65
N ILE A 189 1.16 -15.87 -5.90
CA ILE A 189 2.57 -15.48 -6.03
C ILE A 189 3.58 -16.60 -5.75
N ASN A 190 3.18 -17.64 -5.01
CA ASN A 190 4.06 -18.77 -4.69
C ASN A 190 4.14 -19.82 -5.80
N ASP A 191 3.23 -19.76 -6.76
CA ASP A 191 3.17 -20.69 -7.88
C ASP A 191 4.17 -20.29 -8.97
N SER A 192 4.52 -21.22 -9.87
CA SER A 192 5.37 -20.96 -11.03
C SER A 192 4.59 -20.30 -12.18
N VAL A 193 3.86 -19.23 -11.87
CA VAL A 193 3.04 -18.46 -12.81
C VAL A 193 3.27 -16.97 -12.60
N GLY A 194 3.16 -16.19 -13.67
CA GLY A 194 3.22 -14.74 -13.61
C GLY A 194 2.00 -14.14 -12.89
N SER A 195 2.24 -13.24 -11.94
CA SER A 195 1.23 -12.43 -11.30
C SER A 195 1.69 -10.97 -11.33
N MET A 196 0.86 -10.06 -11.84
CA MET A 196 1.20 -8.63 -11.89
C MET A 196 0.25 -7.82 -11.04
N VAL A 197 0.81 -6.91 -10.28
CA VAL A 197 0.08 -5.92 -9.48
C VAL A 197 0.50 -4.51 -9.88
N ILE A 198 -0.47 -3.60 -9.95
CA ILE A 198 -0.26 -2.16 -10.10
C ILE A 198 -0.91 -1.53 -8.88
N ASP A 199 -0.10 -0.96 -7.99
CA ASP A 199 -0.55 -0.25 -6.80
C ASP A 199 -0.42 1.25 -7.01
N ILE A 200 -1.56 1.94 -7.11
CA ILE A 200 -1.58 3.39 -7.28
C ILE A 200 -1.97 4.01 -5.93
N GLY A 201 -0.96 4.46 -5.20
CA GLY A 201 -1.09 5.08 -3.90
C GLY A 201 -1.41 6.59 -3.95
N GLY A 202 -1.03 7.29 -2.89
CA GLY A 202 -1.07 8.76 -2.83
C GLY A 202 0.15 9.39 -3.50
N GLY A 203 1.35 9.00 -3.07
CA GLY A 203 2.61 9.58 -3.56
C GLY A 203 3.35 8.72 -4.58
N THR A 204 3.14 7.42 -4.59
CA THR A 204 3.84 6.47 -5.48
C THR A 204 2.88 5.56 -6.22
N THR A 205 3.31 5.12 -7.40
CA THR A 205 2.72 3.99 -8.12
C THR A 205 3.78 2.89 -8.20
N GLU A 206 3.45 1.73 -7.60
CA GLU A 206 4.27 0.53 -7.57
C GLU A 206 3.75 -0.48 -8.59
N ILE A 207 4.61 -0.97 -9.44
CA ILE A 207 4.25 -1.94 -10.48
C ILE A 207 5.21 -3.11 -10.36
N ALA A 208 4.70 -4.34 -10.22
CA ALA A 208 5.56 -5.49 -10.12
C ALA A 208 4.94 -6.74 -10.75
N VAL A 209 5.80 -7.55 -11.34
CA VAL A 209 5.53 -8.93 -11.76
C VAL A 209 6.21 -9.86 -10.78
N LEU A 210 5.44 -10.79 -10.23
CA LEU A 210 5.85 -11.75 -9.22
C LEU A 210 5.67 -13.17 -9.72
N SER A 211 6.58 -14.06 -9.32
CA SER A 211 6.50 -15.50 -9.54
C SER A 211 7.35 -16.24 -8.51
N LEU A 212 6.99 -17.47 -8.14
CA LEU A 212 7.73 -18.33 -7.21
C LEU A 212 8.09 -17.64 -5.87
N GLY A 213 7.24 -16.75 -5.40
CA GLY A 213 7.40 -16.03 -4.13
C GLY A 213 8.39 -14.86 -4.18
N GLY A 214 8.82 -14.43 -5.36
CA GLY A 214 9.75 -13.32 -5.56
C GLY A 214 9.30 -12.31 -6.60
N VAL A 215 9.89 -11.13 -6.57
CA VAL A 215 9.74 -10.11 -7.61
C VAL A 215 10.64 -10.48 -8.79
N VAL A 216 10.06 -10.57 -9.99
CA VAL A 216 10.77 -10.81 -11.24
C VAL A 216 11.18 -9.49 -11.87
N GLN A 217 10.23 -8.57 -11.97
CA GLN A 217 10.44 -7.22 -12.49
C GLN A 217 9.59 -6.25 -11.68
N SER A 218 10.11 -5.05 -11.39
CA SER A 218 9.35 -4.01 -10.72
C SER A 218 9.86 -2.62 -11.07
N THR A 219 8.97 -1.65 -10.93
CA THR A 219 9.30 -0.23 -10.95
C THR A 219 8.45 0.54 -9.95
N SER A 220 9.02 1.62 -9.45
CA SER A 220 8.34 2.59 -8.59
C SER A 220 8.46 3.98 -9.21
N ILE A 221 7.34 4.66 -9.38
CA ILE A 221 7.33 6.03 -9.88
C ILE A 221 6.63 6.95 -8.87
N ARG A 222 7.15 8.18 -8.72
CA ARG A 222 6.59 9.21 -7.84
C ARG A 222 5.48 10.00 -8.51
N ILE A 223 4.58 9.29 -9.18
CA ILE A 223 3.40 9.84 -9.86
C ILE A 223 2.21 8.99 -9.44
N ALA A 224 1.28 9.59 -8.69
CA ALA A 224 0.11 8.92 -8.14
C ALA A 224 -1.01 9.92 -7.82
N GLY A 225 -1.79 9.68 -6.78
CA GLY A 225 -2.94 10.50 -6.42
C GLY A 225 -2.64 11.96 -6.14
N ASP A 226 -1.52 12.25 -5.47
CA ASP A 226 -1.14 13.61 -5.09
C ASP A 226 -0.69 14.43 -6.32
N GLU A 227 0.03 13.80 -7.28
CA GLU A 227 0.39 14.46 -8.54
C GLU A 227 -0.86 14.77 -9.38
N MET A 228 -1.87 13.90 -9.37
CA MET A 228 -3.14 14.18 -10.03
C MET A 228 -3.87 15.37 -9.39
N ASP A 229 -3.77 15.55 -8.07
CA ASP A 229 -4.33 16.73 -7.39
C ASP A 229 -3.58 18.01 -7.78
N GLU A 230 -2.26 17.96 -7.91
CA GLU A 230 -1.46 19.08 -8.40
C GLU A 230 -1.76 19.39 -9.86
N ASP A 231 -1.99 18.39 -10.71
CA ASP A 231 -2.44 18.56 -12.09
C ASP A 231 -3.75 19.36 -12.16
N ILE A 232 -4.72 19.03 -11.30
CA ILE A 232 -6.00 19.74 -11.22
C ILE A 232 -5.80 21.18 -10.73
N ILE A 233 -4.92 21.43 -9.75
CA ILE A 233 -4.58 22.78 -9.29
C ILE A 233 -3.96 23.59 -10.43
N ARG A 234 -3.01 23.00 -11.16
CA ARG A 234 -2.37 23.63 -12.31
C ARG A 234 -3.37 23.98 -13.41
N TYR A 235 -4.26 23.04 -13.73
CA TYR A 235 -5.32 23.22 -14.73
C TYR A 235 -6.27 24.37 -14.35
N ALA A 236 -6.77 24.37 -13.11
CA ALA A 236 -7.65 25.44 -12.61
C ALA A 236 -6.98 26.81 -12.68
N LYS A 237 -5.69 26.87 -12.32
CA LYS A 237 -4.89 28.10 -12.40
C LYS A 237 -4.69 28.57 -13.84
N GLN A 238 -4.37 27.68 -14.77
CA GLN A 238 -4.04 28.05 -16.15
C GLN A 238 -5.30 28.42 -16.96
N LYS A 239 -6.36 27.64 -16.81
CA LYS A 239 -7.58 27.80 -17.63
C LYS A 239 -8.52 28.85 -17.07
N TYR A 240 -8.65 28.93 -15.74
CA TYR A 240 -9.65 29.76 -15.08
C TYR A 240 -9.07 30.91 -14.23
N ASN A 241 -7.74 31.03 -14.16
CA ASN A 241 -7.07 31.93 -13.21
C ASN A 241 -7.56 31.73 -11.77
N LEU A 242 -7.96 30.52 -11.41
CA LEU A 242 -8.50 30.17 -10.09
C LEU A 242 -7.46 29.42 -9.27
N LEU A 243 -7.06 29.98 -8.15
CA LEU A 243 -6.18 29.30 -7.19
C LEU A 243 -7.03 28.50 -6.20
N ILE A 244 -6.97 27.19 -6.30
CA ILE A 244 -7.62 26.24 -5.40
C ILE A 244 -6.59 25.57 -4.48
N GLY A 245 -7.03 25.01 -3.35
CA GLY A 245 -6.18 24.23 -2.45
C GLY A 245 -6.22 22.72 -2.75
N GLU A 246 -5.22 21.98 -2.23
CA GLU A 246 -5.12 20.50 -2.37
C GLU A 246 -6.44 19.79 -2.05
N ARG A 247 -7.09 20.15 -0.94
CA ARG A 247 -8.37 19.53 -0.54
C ARG A 247 -9.46 19.69 -1.59
N MET A 248 -9.53 20.85 -2.26
CA MET A 248 -10.53 21.10 -3.31
C MET A 248 -10.23 20.24 -4.54
N ALA A 249 -8.96 20.11 -4.91
CA ALA A 249 -8.52 19.28 -6.02
C ALA A 249 -8.80 17.79 -5.74
N GLU A 250 -8.44 17.28 -4.54
CA GLU A 250 -8.75 15.91 -4.12
C GLU A 250 -10.26 15.63 -4.16
N GLN A 251 -11.09 16.56 -3.69
CA GLN A 251 -12.54 16.43 -3.74
C GLN A 251 -13.08 16.37 -5.17
N ALA A 252 -12.58 17.20 -6.07
CA ALA A 252 -12.96 17.17 -7.48
C ALA A 252 -12.53 15.86 -8.16
N LYS A 253 -11.29 15.40 -7.91
CA LYS A 253 -10.78 14.11 -8.38
C LYS A 253 -11.66 12.95 -7.94
N ILE A 254 -11.99 12.87 -6.65
CA ILE A 254 -12.82 11.80 -6.09
C ILE A 254 -14.25 11.85 -6.63
N ALA A 255 -14.84 13.04 -6.73
CA ALA A 255 -16.23 13.21 -7.13
C ALA A 255 -16.46 12.89 -8.62
N ILE A 256 -15.68 13.55 -9.50
CA ILE A 256 -15.90 13.51 -10.93
C ILE A 256 -14.69 13.06 -11.76
N GLY A 257 -13.55 12.75 -11.14
CA GLY A 257 -12.35 12.29 -11.84
C GLY A 257 -12.58 10.96 -12.56
N SER A 258 -12.02 10.84 -13.77
CA SER A 258 -12.09 9.61 -14.54
C SER A 258 -10.88 9.47 -15.48
N ALA A 259 -10.43 8.25 -15.69
CA ALA A 259 -9.36 7.93 -16.62
C ALA A 259 -9.90 7.59 -18.02
N TYR A 260 -11.21 7.38 -18.13
CA TYR A 260 -11.90 6.95 -19.36
C TYR A 260 -13.21 7.71 -19.51
N PRO A 261 -13.71 7.96 -20.75
CA PRO A 261 -14.99 8.61 -20.97
C PRO A 261 -16.13 7.95 -20.20
N LEU A 262 -16.92 8.78 -19.52
CA LEU A 262 -18.05 8.30 -18.74
C LEU A 262 -19.30 8.19 -19.62
N PRO A 263 -20.23 7.27 -19.36
CA PRO A 263 -21.51 7.19 -20.04
C PRO A 263 -22.35 8.48 -19.91
N LYS A 264 -22.19 9.16 -18.77
CA LYS A 264 -22.74 10.47 -18.47
C LYS A 264 -21.66 11.27 -17.76
N GLU A 265 -21.23 12.36 -18.39
CA GLU A 265 -20.26 13.26 -17.77
C GLU A 265 -20.93 14.03 -16.62
N GLU A 266 -20.11 14.30 -15.60
CA GLU A 266 -20.53 14.91 -14.33
C GLU A 266 -19.89 16.30 -14.20
N THR A 267 -20.42 17.15 -13.32
CA THR A 267 -19.86 18.47 -13.03
C THR A 267 -19.58 18.65 -11.53
N PHE A 268 -18.65 19.55 -11.23
CA PHE A 268 -18.25 19.89 -9.87
C PHE A 268 -17.87 21.36 -9.80
N VAL A 269 -18.20 22.03 -8.69
CA VAL A 269 -17.89 23.45 -8.50
C VAL A 269 -16.57 23.59 -7.74
N LEU A 270 -15.53 24.08 -8.44
CA LEU A 270 -14.28 24.49 -7.84
C LEU A 270 -14.44 25.86 -7.19
N ARG A 271 -13.98 26.01 -5.96
CA ARG A 271 -13.99 27.27 -5.22
C ARG A 271 -12.57 27.66 -4.82
N GLY A 272 -12.24 28.93 -5.04
CA GLY A 272 -10.89 29.40 -4.76
C GLY A 272 -10.79 30.92 -4.79
N ARG A 273 -9.58 31.40 -5.01
CA ARG A 273 -9.28 32.82 -5.19
C ARG A 273 -8.96 33.09 -6.63
N ASN A 274 -9.67 34.03 -7.25
CA ASN A 274 -9.34 34.53 -8.57
C ASN A 274 -8.01 35.28 -8.55
N LEU A 275 -7.07 34.89 -9.40
CA LEU A 275 -5.71 35.47 -9.42
C LEU A 275 -5.65 36.85 -10.06
N ILE A 276 -6.65 37.25 -10.85
CA ILE A 276 -6.72 38.56 -11.50
C ILE A 276 -7.31 39.58 -10.54
N THR A 277 -8.45 39.24 -9.91
CA THR A 277 -9.18 40.17 -9.03
C THR A 277 -8.77 40.10 -7.56
N GLY A 278 -8.13 38.98 -7.15
CA GLY A 278 -7.79 38.68 -5.75
C GLY A 278 -9.00 38.26 -4.89
N LEU A 279 -10.19 38.24 -5.45
CA LEU A 279 -11.45 37.96 -4.73
C LEU A 279 -11.80 36.45 -4.75
N PRO A 280 -12.67 35.99 -3.83
CA PRO A 280 -13.27 34.65 -3.91
C PRO A 280 -14.03 34.48 -5.23
N ASP A 281 -13.90 33.30 -5.82
CA ASP A 281 -14.55 32.97 -7.08
C ASP A 281 -14.87 31.47 -7.14
N GLU A 282 -15.80 31.09 -8.02
CA GLU A 282 -16.17 29.70 -8.24
C GLU A 282 -16.37 29.43 -9.73
N VAL A 283 -15.99 28.22 -10.16
CA VAL A 283 -16.13 27.75 -11.55
C VAL A 283 -16.67 26.33 -11.56
N GLU A 284 -17.68 26.08 -12.38
CA GLU A 284 -18.15 24.73 -12.66
C GLU A 284 -17.24 24.08 -13.69
N VAL A 285 -16.68 22.90 -13.34
CA VAL A 285 -15.83 22.08 -14.22
C VAL A 285 -16.50 20.73 -14.47
N SER A 286 -16.21 20.16 -15.63
CA SER A 286 -16.73 18.85 -16.04
C SER A 286 -15.73 17.73 -15.77
N SER A 287 -16.21 16.48 -15.69
CA SER A 287 -15.37 15.29 -15.64
C SER A 287 -14.45 15.13 -16.86
N VAL A 288 -14.84 15.69 -18.01
CA VAL A 288 -13.98 15.76 -19.20
C VAL A 288 -12.74 16.61 -18.92
N GLU A 289 -12.93 17.77 -18.29
CA GLU A 289 -11.84 18.70 -17.95
C GLU A 289 -10.91 18.14 -16.87
N ILE A 290 -11.48 17.46 -15.87
CA ILE A 290 -10.64 16.78 -14.84
C ILE A 290 -9.83 15.66 -15.48
N ARG A 291 -10.40 14.88 -16.40
CA ARG A 291 -9.70 13.84 -17.17
C ARG A 291 -8.58 14.42 -18.04
N GLU A 292 -8.83 15.56 -18.68
CA GLU A 292 -7.81 16.29 -19.41
C GLU A 292 -6.66 16.73 -18.50
N ALA A 293 -6.99 17.32 -17.35
CA ALA A 293 -6.02 17.78 -16.37
C ALA A 293 -5.04 16.69 -15.94
N ILE A 294 -5.55 15.50 -15.58
CA ILE A 294 -4.75 14.37 -15.06
C ILE A 294 -4.15 13.47 -16.15
N SER A 295 -4.30 13.82 -17.42
CA SER A 295 -3.91 12.97 -18.56
C SER A 295 -2.40 12.65 -18.59
N ASN A 296 -1.56 13.59 -18.17
CA ASN A 296 -0.10 13.40 -18.13
C ASN A 296 0.29 12.37 -17.04
N SER A 297 -0.26 12.50 -15.86
CA SER A 297 -0.03 11.54 -14.77
C SER A 297 -0.50 10.14 -15.14
N LEU A 298 -1.68 10.02 -15.77
CA LEU A 298 -2.19 8.73 -16.27
C LEU A 298 -1.28 8.13 -17.35
N SER A 299 -0.78 8.95 -18.28
CA SER A 299 0.13 8.48 -19.33
C SER A 299 1.45 7.98 -18.76
N ALA A 300 1.98 8.63 -17.72
CA ALA A 300 3.20 8.19 -17.04
C ALA A 300 3.00 6.84 -16.37
N ILE A 301 1.86 6.61 -15.70
CA ILE A 301 1.53 5.31 -15.09
C ILE A 301 1.42 4.21 -16.16
N VAL A 302 0.73 4.49 -17.27
CA VAL A 302 0.62 3.55 -18.40
C VAL A 302 1.99 3.17 -18.95
N ASN A 303 2.85 4.17 -19.19
CA ASN A 303 4.19 3.92 -19.72
C ASN A 303 5.04 3.08 -18.76
N ALA A 304 5.02 3.39 -17.46
CA ALA A 304 5.73 2.58 -16.47
C ALA A 304 5.24 1.12 -16.44
N ALA A 305 3.92 0.90 -16.62
CA ALA A 305 3.38 -0.46 -16.69
C ALA A 305 3.79 -1.19 -17.98
N ARG A 306 3.92 -0.49 -19.10
CA ARG A 306 4.45 -1.04 -20.36
C ARG A 306 5.94 -1.43 -20.20
N ASP A 307 6.74 -0.54 -19.61
CA ASP A 307 8.18 -0.78 -19.42
C ASP A 307 8.40 -2.06 -18.57
N VAL A 308 7.62 -2.25 -17.52
CA VAL A 308 7.67 -3.48 -16.71
C VAL A 308 7.28 -4.72 -17.53
N LEU A 309 6.26 -4.63 -18.39
CA LEU A 309 5.86 -5.75 -19.25
C LEU A 309 6.92 -6.05 -20.31
N ASP A 310 7.55 -5.04 -20.92
CA ASP A 310 8.60 -5.19 -21.92
C ASP A 310 9.83 -5.89 -21.36
N ASP A 311 10.17 -5.64 -20.09
CA ASP A 311 11.28 -6.27 -19.37
C ASP A 311 10.90 -7.63 -18.74
N THR A 312 9.64 -8.04 -18.81
CA THR A 312 9.17 -9.31 -18.23
C THR A 312 9.39 -10.48 -19.16
N PRO A 313 9.86 -11.65 -18.67
CA PRO A 313 10.01 -12.86 -19.49
C PRO A 313 8.71 -13.23 -20.22
N PRO A 314 8.79 -13.63 -21.52
CA PRO A 314 7.60 -13.89 -22.35
C PRO A 314 6.64 -14.93 -21.77
N GLU A 315 7.14 -15.95 -21.07
CA GLU A 315 6.33 -16.99 -20.44
C GLU A 315 5.42 -16.40 -19.36
N LEU A 316 5.95 -15.45 -18.56
CA LEU A 316 5.17 -14.79 -17.54
C LEU A 316 4.17 -13.79 -18.15
N VAL A 317 4.55 -13.10 -19.24
CA VAL A 317 3.59 -12.25 -19.97
C VAL A 317 2.41 -13.07 -20.50
N ALA A 318 2.67 -14.29 -21.01
CA ALA A 318 1.61 -15.20 -21.45
C ALA A 318 0.64 -15.56 -20.28
N ASP A 319 1.18 -15.82 -19.09
CA ASP A 319 0.35 -16.05 -17.89
C ASP A 319 -0.53 -14.83 -17.56
N LEU A 320 0.02 -13.61 -17.71
CA LEU A 320 -0.71 -12.37 -17.45
C LEU A 320 -1.85 -12.14 -18.45
N MET A 321 -1.69 -12.59 -19.71
CA MET A 321 -2.78 -12.51 -20.70
C MET A 321 -3.99 -13.36 -20.32
N GLU A 322 -3.77 -14.49 -19.65
CA GLU A 322 -4.83 -15.37 -19.18
C GLU A 322 -5.46 -14.91 -17.86
N ARG A 323 -4.63 -14.46 -16.92
CA ARG A 323 -5.04 -14.15 -15.54
C ARG A 323 -5.43 -12.69 -15.32
N GLY A 324 -4.86 -11.81 -16.12
CA GLY A 324 -5.02 -10.37 -15.95
C GLY A 324 -4.05 -9.77 -14.93
N VAL A 325 -4.18 -8.45 -14.74
CA VAL A 325 -3.38 -7.62 -13.85
C VAL A 325 -4.28 -7.09 -12.73
N ALA A 326 -3.86 -7.24 -11.48
CA ALA A 326 -4.58 -6.70 -10.33
C ALA A 326 -4.22 -5.23 -10.10
N LEU A 327 -5.25 -4.38 -10.00
CA LEU A 327 -5.10 -2.96 -9.68
C LEU A 327 -5.52 -2.73 -8.23
N VAL A 328 -4.63 -2.13 -7.45
CA VAL A 328 -4.80 -1.87 -6.02
C VAL A 328 -4.45 -0.43 -5.66
N GLY A 329 -4.55 -0.07 -4.39
CA GLY A 329 -4.33 1.30 -3.92
C GLY A 329 -5.54 2.21 -4.10
N GLY A 330 -5.45 3.43 -3.58
CA GLY A 330 -6.53 4.43 -3.66
C GLY A 330 -6.83 4.90 -5.09
N GLY A 331 -5.79 4.98 -5.93
CA GLY A 331 -5.90 5.35 -7.34
C GLY A 331 -6.66 4.33 -8.20
N ALA A 332 -6.75 3.07 -7.75
CA ALA A 332 -7.57 2.05 -8.39
C ALA A 332 -9.07 2.41 -8.44
N LEU A 333 -9.51 3.31 -7.57
CA LEU A 333 -10.90 3.78 -7.52
C LEU A 333 -11.21 4.90 -8.51
N LEU A 334 -10.22 5.42 -9.23
CA LEU A 334 -10.45 6.42 -10.28
C LEU A 334 -11.29 5.79 -11.39
N LYS A 335 -12.43 6.43 -11.70
CA LYS A 335 -13.42 5.87 -12.65
C LYS A 335 -12.79 5.52 -13.99
N GLY A 336 -12.88 4.25 -14.39
CA GLY A 336 -12.43 3.75 -15.70
C GLY A 336 -10.92 3.61 -15.87
N ILE A 337 -10.12 3.64 -14.78
CA ILE A 337 -8.67 3.41 -14.86
C ILE A 337 -8.35 1.97 -15.28
N ASP A 338 -9.14 1.01 -14.84
CA ASP A 338 -9.08 -0.39 -15.25
C ASP A 338 -9.26 -0.57 -16.77
N ARG A 339 -10.21 0.17 -17.35
CA ARG A 339 -10.44 0.19 -18.80
C ARG A 339 -9.29 0.84 -19.54
N LYS A 340 -8.84 2.01 -19.06
CA LYS A 340 -7.70 2.73 -19.66
C LYS A 340 -6.47 1.83 -19.71
N LEU A 341 -6.10 1.22 -18.57
CA LEU A 341 -4.96 0.33 -18.51
C LEU A 341 -5.17 -0.93 -19.37
N SER A 342 -6.36 -1.54 -19.35
CA SER A 342 -6.63 -2.72 -20.19
C SER A 342 -6.48 -2.44 -21.69
N GLU A 343 -6.97 -1.29 -22.18
CA GLU A 343 -6.84 -0.90 -23.58
C GLU A 343 -5.39 -0.62 -23.99
N GLU A 344 -4.64 0.03 -23.09
CA GLU A 344 -3.26 0.42 -23.38
C GLU A 344 -2.26 -0.74 -23.27
N LEU A 345 -2.46 -1.64 -22.30
CA LEU A 345 -1.58 -2.79 -22.06
C LEU A 345 -1.99 -4.02 -22.90
N LYS A 346 -3.19 -4.03 -23.50
CA LYS A 346 -3.76 -5.19 -24.20
C LYS A 346 -3.90 -6.45 -23.33
N ILE A 347 -3.98 -6.25 -22.04
CA ILE A 347 -4.14 -7.29 -21.01
C ILE A 347 -5.32 -6.85 -20.14
N LYS A 348 -6.16 -7.78 -19.70
CA LYS A 348 -7.25 -7.47 -18.78
C LYS A 348 -6.69 -6.93 -17.46
N VAL A 349 -7.07 -5.71 -17.09
CA VAL A 349 -6.80 -5.12 -15.76
C VAL A 349 -8.10 -5.11 -14.97
N TYR A 350 -8.04 -5.47 -13.71
CA TYR A 350 -9.21 -5.50 -12.83
C TYR A 350 -8.87 -4.92 -11.47
N VAL A 351 -9.83 -4.21 -10.87
CA VAL A 351 -9.70 -3.68 -9.52
C VAL A 351 -9.87 -4.82 -8.51
N ALA A 352 -8.92 -4.95 -7.60
CA ALA A 352 -8.99 -5.94 -6.53
C ALA A 352 -10.10 -5.61 -5.51
N ASP A 353 -10.55 -6.63 -4.76
CA ASP A 353 -11.48 -6.41 -3.66
C ASP A 353 -10.85 -5.54 -2.57
N ASP A 354 -11.54 -4.45 -2.20
CA ASP A 354 -11.07 -3.45 -1.23
C ASP A 354 -9.61 -3.01 -1.52
N PRO A 355 -9.38 -2.34 -2.67
CA PRO A 355 -8.05 -2.11 -3.20
C PRO A 355 -7.16 -1.25 -2.28
N ILE A 356 -7.76 -0.36 -1.48
CA ILE A 356 -7.03 0.51 -0.54
C ILE A 356 -6.33 -0.30 0.54
N THR A 357 -6.90 -1.43 0.95
CA THR A 357 -6.40 -2.21 2.08
C THR A 357 -5.53 -3.41 1.69
N CYS A 358 -5.26 -3.61 0.39
CA CYS A 358 -4.50 -4.78 -0.08
C CYS A 358 -3.12 -4.88 0.58
N VAL A 359 -2.35 -3.81 0.63
CA VAL A 359 -1.00 -3.80 1.25
C VAL A 359 -1.07 -4.24 2.72
N VAL A 360 -1.92 -3.59 3.52
CA VAL A 360 -2.01 -3.93 4.95
C VAL A 360 -2.59 -5.32 5.20
N ARG A 361 -3.53 -5.79 4.36
CA ARG A 361 -4.06 -7.17 4.45
C ARG A 361 -2.99 -8.21 4.14
N GLY A 362 -2.17 -7.94 3.12
CA GLY A 362 -1.05 -8.80 2.79
C GLY A 362 0.01 -8.82 3.89
N ALA A 363 0.40 -7.67 4.41
CA ALA A 363 1.31 -7.56 5.54
C ALA A 363 0.77 -8.26 6.80
N ALA A 364 -0.53 -8.16 7.07
CA ALA A 364 -1.19 -8.89 8.16
C ALA A 364 -1.15 -10.41 7.94
N LYS A 365 -1.38 -10.87 6.71
CA LYS A 365 -1.28 -12.30 6.35
C LYS A 365 0.15 -12.82 6.50
N ILE A 366 1.16 -12.04 6.12
CA ILE A 366 2.57 -12.36 6.36
C ILE A 366 2.84 -12.47 7.87
N LEU A 367 2.31 -11.56 8.68
CA LEU A 367 2.45 -11.58 10.14
C LEU A 367 1.81 -12.82 10.79
N GLU A 368 0.71 -13.30 10.24
CA GLU A 368 0.06 -14.53 10.71
C GLU A 368 0.88 -15.78 10.40
N TYR A 369 1.52 -15.81 9.23
CA TYR A 369 2.25 -16.96 8.67
C TYR A 369 3.73 -16.64 8.42
N LEU A 370 4.41 -16.02 9.39
CA LEU A 370 5.81 -15.58 9.28
C LEU A 370 6.76 -16.70 8.82
N ASP A 371 6.55 -17.93 9.27
CA ASP A 371 7.41 -19.07 8.92
C ASP A 371 7.30 -19.40 7.41
N VAL A 372 6.14 -19.14 6.79
CA VAL A 372 5.88 -19.36 5.36
C VAL A 372 6.47 -18.25 4.51
N TYR A 373 6.26 -17.01 4.94
CA TYR A 373 6.62 -15.81 4.20
C TYR A 373 7.98 -15.20 4.60
N TYR A 374 8.78 -15.91 5.41
CA TYR A 374 10.06 -15.38 5.89
C TYR A 374 11.00 -14.91 4.76
N LYS A 375 10.93 -15.56 3.60
CA LYS A 375 11.79 -15.28 2.44
C LYS A 375 11.49 -13.93 1.76
N VAL A 376 10.27 -13.42 1.91
CA VAL A 376 9.83 -12.15 1.30
C VAL A 376 10.10 -10.93 2.18
N LEU A 377 10.63 -11.15 3.39
CA LEU A 377 10.94 -10.08 4.34
C LEU A 377 12.33 -9.52 4.09
N SER A 378 12.40 -8.20 3.93
CA SER A 378 13.64 -7.44 3.81
C SER A 378 14.15 -7.00 5.18
N GLY A 379 15.48 -6.96 5.37
CA GLY A 379 16.09 -6.33 6.55
C GLY A 379 16.13 -7.14 7.85
N VAL A 380 15.83 -8.45 7.80
CA VAL A 380 16.01 -9.29 9.00
C VAL A 380 17.49 -9.52 9.26
N ARG A 381 18.11 -8.70 10.09
CA ARG A 381 19.39 -9.06 10.71
C ARG A 381 19.12 -10.17 11.73
N ARG A 382 19.65 -11.37 11.47
CA ARG A 382 19.83 -12.37 12.52
C ARG A 382 20.83 -11.78 13.51
N GLY A 383 20.33 -11.33 14.69
CA GLY A 383 21.17 -11.09 15.84
C GLY A 383 21.56 -12.44 16.49
#